data_4cf57de1b598d9ea56b79481948da2e5
#
_entry.id   4cf57de1b598d9ea56b79481948da2e5
#
_cell.length_a   1.000
_cell.length_b   1.000
_cell.length_c   1.000
_cell.angle_alpha   90.00
_cell.angle_beta   90.00
_cell.angle_gamma   90.00
#
_symmetry.space_group_name_H-M   'P 1'
#
loop_
_entity.id
_entity.type
_entity.pdbx_description
1 polymer ?
#
loop_
_entity_poly.entity_id
_entity_poly.type
_entity_poly.pdbx_seq_one_letter_code
_entity_poly.pdbx_strand_id
1 'polypeptide(L)'
;MKKNLFRKIITSVFFIFCFSQCYSDTLTNDKKLQSYKYMKTINSVFDFVQQNYVEEIDPKILYEGALKGMLNAIGDPYTLYLDADAMRDLTDTTEGTFGGLGIYITKPLESTPAKPAYVEISSPMEDTPASRAGLQSGDFIIAINGEPTPDMTSDDVLERLRGPVGTSVTITILRGKNIKFDINLTRALIEVPTIKYSMIEGTSTGYVRIIQFTPETAKRLQDALDSFEKSNYNSLIIDVRDNPGGLMVSAVEVADKFIDEGPIVSTKSRLPYENSMYTATPKKTTMPKDIPIVVLIDKGSASASEILAGALKD
;
A
#
# COMPACT_ATOMS: atom_id res chain seq x y z
N MET A 1 5.91 -0.04 71.27
CA MET A 1 7.08 -0.22 70.37
C MET A 1 6.74 -0.49 68.89
N LYS A 2 5.56 -1.02 68.51
CA LYS A 2 5.23 -1.35 67.12
C LYS A 2 4.82 -0.15 66.24
N LYS A 3 4.30 0.94 66.80
CA LYS A 3 3.89 2.13 66.03
C LYS A 3 5.07 2.98 65.43
N ASN A 4 6.24 2.97 66.08
CA ASN A 4 7.40 3.74 65.61
C ASN A 4 8.17 3.01 64.49
N LEU A 5 8.06 1.70 64.40
CA LEU A 5 8.73 0.94 63.33
C LEU A 5 7.99 1.12 62.00
N PHE A 6 6.66 1.14 62.01
CA PHE A 6 5.81 1.33 60.82
C PHE A 6 5.97 2.74 60.22
N ARG A 7 6.16 3.75 61.07
CA ARG A 7 6.37 5.14 60.64
C ARG A 7 7.76 5.39 60.01
N LYS A 8 8.80 4.62 60.44
CA LYS A 8 10.15 4.69 59.82
C LYS A 8 10.20 3.93 58.49
N ILE A 9 9.44 2.85 58.30
CA ILE A 9 9.38 2.11 57.06
C ILE A 9 8.63 2.94 55.99
N ILE A 10 7.54 3.61 56.35
CA ILE A 10 6.76 4.45 55.41
C ILE A 10 7.61 5.66 54.94
N THR A 11 8.40 6.30 55.87
CA THR A 11 9.27 7.41 55.48
C THR A 11 10.41 6.97 54.57
N SER A 12 10.98 5.78 54.80
CA SER A 12 12.08 5.26 53.95
C SER A 12 11.58 4.85 52.55
N VAL A 13 10.39 4.25 52.44
CA VAL A 13 9.78 3.89 51.15
C VAL A 13 9.39 5.15 50.38
N PHE A 14 8.87 6.17 51.03
CA PHE A 14 8.54 7.45 50.39
C PHE A 14 9.77 8.19 49.89
N PHE A 15 10.89 8.11 50.60
CA PHE A 15 12.17 8.73 50.19
C PHE A 15 12.79 7.99 48.99
N ILE A 16 12.69 6.66 48.90
CA ILE A 16 13.19 5.88 47.79
C ILE A 16 12.32 6.14 46.53
N PHE A 17 11.00 6.29 46.71
CA PHE A 17 10.10 6.57 45.58
C PHE A 17 10.27 7.98 45.02
N CYS A 18 10.51 8.99 45.87
CA CYS A 18 10.85 10.37 45.45
C CYS A 18 12.21 10.43 44.74
N PHE A 19 13.20 9.64 45.21
CA PHE A 19 14.51 9.63 44.56
C PHE A 19 14.50 8.96 43.20
N SER A 20 13.68 7.90 42.99
CA SER A 20 13.55 7.25 41.72
C SER A 20 12.78 8.11 40.69
N GLN A 21 11.77 8.87 41.11
CA GLN A 21 11.09 9.83 40.24
C GLN A 21 11.95 11.03 39.87
N CYS A 22 12.71 11.62 40.82
CA CYS A 22 13.62 12.70 40.52
C CYS A 22 14.77 12.26 39.60
N TYR A 23 15.26 11.02 39.70
CA TYR A 23 16.32 10.52 38.82
C TYR A 23 15.78 10.20 37.40
N SER A 24 14.54 9.73 37.28
CA SER A 24 13.88 9.54 36.00
C SER A 24 13.57 10.87 35.28
N ASP A 25 13.15 11.89 36.02
CA ASP A 25 12.82 13.22 35.46
C ASP A 25 14.08 14.00 35.03
N THR A 26 15.20 13.85 35.72
CA THR A 26 16.49 14.49 35.34
C THR A 26 17.05 13.88 34.06
N LEU A 27 17.02 12.54 33.91
CA LEU A 27 17.46 11.86 32.69
C LEU A 27 16.60 12.19 31.48
N THR A 28 15.28 12.38 31.68
CA THR A 28 14.36 12.84 30.63
C THR A 28 14.59 14.29 30.24
N ASN A 29 14.92 15.16 31.18
CA ASN A 29 15.24 16.58 30.92
C ASN A 29 16.54 16.75 30.16
N ASP A 30 17.60 16.01 30.50
CA ASP A 30 18.86 16.07 29.76
C ASP A 30 18.74 15.59 28.32
N LYS A 31 18.02 14.51 28.10
CA LYS A 31 17.71 14.01 26.72
C LYS A 31 16.90 15.02 25.93
N LYS A 32 15.88 15.63 26.52
CA LYS A 32 15.08 16.69 25.88
C LYS A 32 15.93 17.91 25.54
N LEU A 33 16.80 18.35 26.44
CA LEU A 33 17.71 19.48 26.21
C LEU A 33 18.71 19.17 25.08
N GLN A 34 19.21 17.95 25.02
CA GLN A 34 20.12 17.51 23.97
C GLN A 34 19.42 17.46 22.60
N SER A 35 18.21 16.90 22.54
CA SER A 35 17.38 16.87 21.32
C SER A 35 17.07 18.28 20.83
N TYR A 36 16.77 19.21 21.73
CA TYR A 36 16.57 20.62 21.39
C TYR A 36 17.81 21.26 20.76
N LYS A 37 19.01 20.96 21.28
CA LYS A 37 20.29 21.46 20.72
C LYS A 37 20.52 20.93 19.30
N TYR A 38 20.21 19.65 19.05
CA TYR A 38 20.32 19.07 17.71
C TYR A 38 19.34 19.73 16.71
N MET A 39 18.08 19.94 17.12
CA MET A 39 17.09 20.61 16.27
C MET A 39 17.49 22.06 15.98
N LYS A 40 18.06 22.77 16.94
CA LYS A 40 18.60 24.11 16.72
C LYS A 40 19.73 24.13 15.69
N THR A 41 20.61 23.13 15.72
CA THR A 41 21.67 22.98 14.72
C THR A 41 21.13 22.72 13.33
N ILE A 42 20.11 21.83 13.20
CA ILE A 42 19.43 21.56 11.91
C ILE A 42 18.84 22.85 11.36
N ASN A 43 18.10 23.61 12.16
CA ASN A 43 17.53 24.90 11.74
C ASN A 43 18.61 25.89 11.30
N SER A 44 19.74 25.98 12.04
CA SER A 44 20.83 26.88 11.66
C SER A 44 21.48 26.49 10.32
N VAL A 45 21.61 25.19 10.04
CA VAL A 45 22.13 24.71 8.75
C VAL A 45 21.11 25.00 7.63
N PHE A 46 19.83 24.79 7.89
CA PHE A 46 18.77 25.08 6.95
C PHE A 46 18.78 26.57 6.54
N ASP A 47 18.79 27.48 7.53
CA ASP A 47 18.83 28.93 7.30
C ASP A 47 20.13 29.33 6.58
N PHE A 48 21.28 28.73 6.96
CA PHE A 48 22.57 29.02 6.35
C PHE A 48 22.59 28.65 4.86
N VAL A 49 22.08 27.47 4.52
CA VAL A 49 22.01 27.02 3.10
C VAL A 49 21.09 27.93 2.30
N GLN A 50 19.91 28.26 2.81
CA GLN A 50 18.99 29.18 2.12
C GLN A 50 19.58 30.56 1.86
N GLN A 51 20.41 31.08 2.78
CA GLN A 51 20.95 32.42 2.67
C GLN A 51 22.24 32.51 1.88
N ASN A 52 23.02 31.43 1.81
CA ASN A 52 24.40 31.48 1.34
C ASN A 52 24.70 30.56 0.15
N TYR A 53 23.79 29.66 -0.24
CA TYR A 53 24.04 28.80 -1.41
C TYR A 53 24.03 29.66 -2.68
N VAL A 54 24.85 29.27 -3.67
CA VAL A 54 25.08 30.04 -4.91
C VAL A 54 23.82 30.23 -5.75
N GLU A 55 22.89 29.28 -5.68
CA GLU A 55 21.62 29.31 -6.38
C GLU A 55 20.46 29.33 -5.37
N GLU A 56 19.32 29.89 -5.76
CA GLU A 56 18.09 29.84 -4.95
C GLU A 56 17.59 28.41 -4.86
N ILE A 57 17.43 27.89 -3.64
CA ILE A 57 16.94 26.54 -3.38
C ILE A 57 15.53 26.62 -2.79
N ASP A 58 14.61 25.81 -3.35
CA ASP A 58 13.29 25.62 -2.75
C ASP A 58 13.44 25.06 -1.33
N PRO A 59 12.92 25.77 -0.31
CA PRO A 59 12.91 25.30 1.07
C PRO A 59 12.37 23.89 1.26
N LYS A 60 11.42 23.48 0.41
CA LYS A 60 10.82 22.14 0.42
C LYS A 60 11.85 21.05 0.17
N ILE A 61 12.80 21.26 -0.73
CA ILE A 61 13.86 20.28 -1.04
C ILE A 61 14.73 20.02 0.20
N LEU A 62 15.11 21.08 0.93
CA LEU A 62 15.91 20.96 2.16
C LEU A 62 15.13 20.28 3.26
N TYR A 63 13.84 20.62 3.42
CA TYR A 63 12.94 20.03 4.40
C TYR A 63 12.76 18.52 4.16
N GLU A 64 12.42 18.12 2.95
CA GLU A 64 12.22 16.71 2.59
C GLU A 64 13.53 15.91 2.69
N GLY A 65 14.66 16.51 2.28
CA GLY A 65 15.98 15.92 2.42
C GLY A 65 16.35 15.66 3.88
N ALA A 66 16.04 16.61 4.78
CA ALA A 66 16.27 16.43 6.22
C ALA A 66 15.41 15.30 6.80
N LEU A 67 14.11 15.22 6.44
CA LEU A 67 13.22 14.14 6.88
C LEU A 67 13.70 12.78 6.38
N LYS A 68 14.00 12.67 5.08
CA LYS A 68 14.54 11.44 4.47
C LYS A 68 15.85 11.01 5.18
N GLY A 69 16.75 11.95 5.45
CA GLY A 69 18.01 11.68 6.15
C GLY A 69 17.83 11.18 7.58
N MET A 70 16.91 11.78 8.34
CA MET A 70 16.60 11.35 9.72
C MET A 70 16.02 9.93 9.76
N LEU A 71 15.09 9.60 8.87
CA LEU A 71 14.46 8.28 8.85
C LEU A 71 15.43 7.22 8.34
N ASN A 72 16.23 7.51 7.31
CA ASN A 72 17.29 6.62 6.83
C ASN A 72 18.34 6.28 7.90
N ALA A 73 18.62 7.22 8.82
CA ALA A 73 19.57 7.00 9.91
C ALA A 73 19.11 5.92 10.92
N ILE A 74 17.83 5.53 10.91
CA ILE A 74 17.30 4.42 11.72
C ILE A 74 17.82 3.06 11.21
N GLY A 75 18.13 2.96 9.91
CA GLY A 75 18.61 1.73 9.29
C GLY A 75 17.52 0.66 9.07
N ASP A 76 16.25 1.04 9.21
CA ASP A 76 15.12 0.18 8.95
C ASP A 76 14.60 0.43 7.52
N PRO A 77 14.60 -0.60 6.65
CA PRO A 77 14.17 -0.44 5.25
C PRO A 77 12.68 -0.13 5.08
N TYR A 78 11.87 -0.36 6.11
CA TYR A 78 10.43 -0.10 6.10
C TYR A 78 10.06 1.28 6.64
N THR A 79 11.02 1.98 7.28
CA THR A 79 10.81 3.33 7.79
C THR A 79 11.27 4.35 6.77
N LEU A 80 10.30 5.04 6.13
CA LEU A 80 10.60 6.02 5.08
C LEU A 80 9.66 7.23 5.14
N TYR A 81 10.11 8.34 4.59
CA TYR A 81 9.30 9.52 4.37
C TYR A 81 8.58 9.40 3.02
N LEU A 82 7.28 9.56 3.04
CA LEU A 82 6.44 9.67 1.84
C LEU A 82 6.03 11.14 1.67
N ASP A 83 6.33 11.71 0.53
CA ASP A 83 5.74 12.98 0.13
C ASP A 83 4.25 12.79 -0.26
N ALA A 84 3.58 13.88 -0.64
CA ALA A 84 2.15 13.83 -0.91
C ALA A 84 1.79 12.91 -2.10
N ASP A 85 2.66 12.83 -3.10
CA ASP A 85 2.43 12.01 -4.29
C ASP A 85 2.68 10.53 -3.97
N ALA A 86 3.79 10.20 -3.32
CA ALA A 86 4.08 8.84 -2.86
C ALA A 86 3.04 8.32 -1.84
N MET A 87 2.52 9.21 -0.98
CA MET A 87 1.44 8.85 -0.06
C MET A 87 0.13 8.58 -0.78
N ARG A 88 -0.20 9.36 -1.82
CA ARG A 88 -1.37 9.11 -2.67
C ARG A 88 -1.24 7.78 -3.39
N ASP A 89 -0.10 7.50 -4.01
CA ASP A 89 0.14 6.24 -4.72
C ASP A 89 0.06 5.02 -3.80
N LEU A 90 0.58 5.14 -2.57
CA LEU A 90 0.44 4.10 -1.55
C LEU A 90 -1.02 3.91 -1.16
N THR A 91 -1.78 5.00 -0.97
CA THR A 91 -3.21 4.96 -0.64
C THR A 91 -4.01 4.32 -1.77
N ASP A 92 -3.84 4.80 -3.01
CA ASP A 92 -4.49 4.25 -4.21
C ASP A 92 -4.21 2.74 -4.34
N THR A 93 -2.95 2.35 -4.12
CA THR A 93 -2.54 0.94 -4.17
C THR A 93 -3.21 0.12 -3.06
N THR A 94 -3.22 0.61 -1.83
CA THR A 94 -3.78 -0.13 -0.68
C THR A 94 -5.31 -0.17 -0.69
N GLU A 95 -5.96 0.86 -1.19
CA GLU A 95 -7.41 0.89 -1.38
C GLU A 95 -7.86 0.08 -2.61
N GLY A 96 -6.94 -0.20 -3.55
CA GLY A 96 -7.22 -0.89 -4.81
C GLY A 96 -8.07 -0.07 -5.75
N THR A 97 -8.09 1.25 -5.57
CA THR A 97 -8.84 2.20 -6.40
C THR A 97 -7.99 3.43 -6.68
N PHE A 98 -8.14 4.03 -7.84
CA PHE A 98 -7.47 5.30 -8.18
C PHE A 98 -8.33 6.14 -9.12
N GLY A 99 -8.12 7.45 -9.07
CA GLY A 99 -8.73 8.35 -10.04
C GLY A 99 -7.99 8.30 -11.37
N GLY A 100 -8.68 7.92 -12.46
CA GLY A 100 -8.04 7.75 -13.76
C GLY A 100 -8.99 7.42 -14.90
N LEU A 101 -8.44 6.92 -15.99
CA LEU A 101 -9.18 6.59 -17.22
C LEU A 101 -9.54 5.12 -17.35
N GLY A 102 -8.86 4.21 -16.60
CA GLY A 102 -9.05 2.76 -16.69
C GLY A 102 -8.40 2.17 -17.94
N ILE A 103 -7.09 2.32 -18.07
CA ILE A 103 -6.31 1.83 -19.22
C ILE A 103 -5.09 1.06 -18.70
N TYR A 104 -4.86 -0.13 -19.22
CA TYR A 104 -3.56 -0.79 -19.13
C TYR A 104 -2.67 -0.27 -20.25
N ILE A 105 -1.49 0.22 -19.91
CA ILE A 105 -0.55 0.82 -20.88
C ILE A 105 0.78 0.10 -20.87
N THR A 106 1.47 0.18 -22.01
CA THR A 106 2.87 -0.23 -22.16
C THR A 106 3.63 0.89 -22.84
N LYS A 107 4.84 1.21 -22.38
CA LYS A 107 5.68 2.23 -22.96
C LYS A 107 7.08 1.67 -23.20
N PRO A 108 7.64 1.77 -24.44
CA PRO A 108 9.04 1.45 -24.71
C PRO A 108 9.99 2.33 -23.90
N LEU A 109 11.10 1.76 -23.43
CA LEU A 109 12.12 2.49 -22.66
C LEU A 109 12.91 3.49 -23.54
N GLU A 110 13.07 3.17 -24.82
CA GLU A 110 13.87 3.99 -25.76
C GLU A 110 12.98 4.57 -26.86
N SER A 111 13.19 5.85 -27.16
CA SER A 111 12.55 6.57 -28.26
C SER A 111 13.58 6.94 -29.31
N THR A 112 13.26 6.70 -30.59
CA THR A 112 14.06 7.14 -31.70
C THR A 112 13.20 7.86 -32.73
N PRO A 113 13.75 8.76 -33.59
CA PRO A 113 12.97 9.44 -34.63
C PRO A 113 12.25 8.47 -35.57
N ALA A 114 12.84 7.30 -35.83
CA ALA A 114 12.25 6.26 -36.69
C ALA A 114 11.19 5.41 -35.97
N LYS A 115 11.29 5.28 -34.66
CA LYS A 115 10.36 4.52 -33.79
C LYS A 115 10.14 5.29 -32.49
N PRO A 116 9.25 6.30 -32.48
CA PRO A 116 8.92 7.05 -31.26
C PRO A 116 8.32 6.13 -30.17
N ALA A 117 8.74 6.35 -28.93
CA ALA A 117 8.24 5.57 -27.79
C ALA A 117 6.84 6.05 -27.36
N TYR A 118 5.86 5.93 -28.25
CA TYR A 118 4.47 6.17 -27.90
C TYR A 118 3.97 5.21 -26.82
N VAL A 119 2.97 5.66 -26.07
CA VAL A 119 2.30 4.83 -25.04
C VAL A 119 1.25 3.98 -25.73
N GLU A 120 1.43 2.67 -25.72
CA GLU A 120 0.46 1.73 -26.27
C GLU A 120 -0.62 1.40 -25.25
N ILE A 121 -1.88 1.43 -25.65
CA ILE A 121 -3.01 0.90 -24.88
C ILE A 121 -3.02 -0.62 -25.06
N SER A 122 -2.61 -1.36 -24.02
CA SER A 122 -2.67 -2.81 -24.01
C SER A 122 -4.13 -3.29 -23.96
N SER A 123 -4.92 -2.71 -23.09
CA SER A 123 -6.39 -2.86 -23.10
C SER A 123 -7.06 -1.77 -22.27
N PRO A 124 -8.25 -1.28 -22.63
CA PRO A 124 -9.13 -0.56 -21.72
C PRO A 124 -9.76 -1.53 -20.71
N MET A 125 -9.97 -1.07 -19.48
CA MET A 125 -10.71 -1.80 -18.45
C MET A 125 -12.21 -1.65 -18.71
N GLU A 126 -12.98 -2.71 -18.47
CA GLU A 126 -14.44 -2.68 -18.63
C GLU A 126 -15.09 -1.63 -17.71
N ASP A 127 -16.17 -1.04 -18.16
CA ASP A 127 -16.95 -0.04 -17.42
C ASP A 127 -16.20 1.23 -16.98
N THR A 128 -15.09 1.56 -17.64
CA THR A 128 -14.27 2.75 -17.37
C THR A 128 -14.50 3.86 -18.40
N PRO A 129 -14.04 5.10 -18.13
CA PRO A 129 -14.08 6.18 -19.11
C PRO A 129 -13.44 5.81 -20.45
N ALA A 130 -12.32 5.11 -20.43
CA ALA A 130 -11.62 4.67 -21.63
C ALA A 130 -12.44 3.68 -22.48
N SER A 131 -13.03 2.69 -21.84
CA SER A 131 -13.88 1.69 -22.47
C SER A 131 -15.13 2.33 -23.08
N ARG A 132 -15.83 3.18 -22.31
CA ARG A 132 -17.02 3.91 -22.78
C ARG A 132 -16.75 4.86 -23.94
N ALA A 133 -15.51 5.39 -24.01
CA ALA A 133 -15.08 6.25 -25.09
C ALA A 133 -14.63 5.50 -26.36
N GLY A 134 -14.65 4.17 -26.33
CA GLY A 134 -14.29 3.33 -27.50
C GLY A 134 -12.79 3.27 -27.77
N LEU A 135 -11.94 3.47 -26.77
CA LEU A 135 -10.51 3.16 -26.87
C LEU A 135 -10.33 1.66 -27.05
N GLN A 136 -9.29 1.26 -27.79
CA GLN A 136 -9.06 -0.12 -28.19
C GLN A 136 -7.62 -0.55 -27.86
N SER A 137 -7.44 -1.86 -27.71
CA SER A 137 -6.10 -2.46 -27.65
C SER A 137 -5.34 -2.15 -28.95
N GLY A 138 -4.08 -1.76 -28.83
CA GLY A 138 -3.24 -1.34 -29.96
C GLY A 138 -3.40 0.13 -30.39
N ASP A 139 -4.25 0.92 -29.71
CA ASP A 139 -4.22 2.38 -29.84
C ASP A 139 -2.94 2.95 -29.20
N PHE A 140 -2.39 4.00 -29.78
CA PHE A 140 -1.24 4.71 -29.21
C PHE A 140 -1.66 6.08 -28.69
N ILE A 141 -1.34 6.39 -27.45
CA ILE A 141 -1.43 7.75 -26.91
C ILE A 141 -0.15 8.48 -27.32
N ILE A 142 -0.26 9.41 -28.26
CA ILE A 142 0.87 10.15 -28.81
C ILE A 142 1.09 11.51 -28.17
N ALA A 143 0.06 12.05 -27.49
CA ALA A 143 0.16 13.25 -26.65
C ALA A 143 -0.86 13.21 -25.52
N ILE A 144 -0.54 13.91 -24.41
CA ILE A 144 -1.41 14.13 -23.26
C ILE A 144 -1.46 15.63 -22.99
N ASN A 145 -2.67 16.22 -22.99
CA ASN A 145 -2.87 17.67 -22.89
C ASN A 145 -2.02 18.50 -23.87
N GLY A 146 -1.80 17.95 -25.08
CA GLY A 146 -0.98 18.55 -26.13
C GLY A 146 0.52 18.31 -26.02
N GLU A 147 1.01 17.73 -24.93
CA GLU A 147 2.42 17.39 -24.76
C GLU A 147 2.73 16.00 -25.34
N PRO A 148 3.76 15.85 -26.21
CA PRO A 148 4.11 14.58 -26.82
C PRO A 148 4.58 13.53 -25.82
N THR A 149 4.12 12.28 -25.95
CA THR A 149 4.47 11.18 -25.04
C THR A 149 5.84 10.53 -25.27
N PRO A 150 6.51 10.61 -26.43
CA PRO A 150 7.79 9.93 -26.63
C PRO A 150 8.90 10.33 -25.65
N ASP A 151 8.90 11.59 -25.21
CA ASP A 151 9.92 12.14 -24.31
C ASP A 151 9.56 12.02 -22.81
N MET A 152 8.36 11.55 -22.50
CA MET A 152 7.89 11.32 -21.13
C MET A 152 8.44 10.01 -20.59
N THR A 153 8.71 9.93 -19.29
CA THR A 153 8.90 8.66 -18.58
C THR A 153 7.57 7.93 -18.42
N SER A 154 7.61 6.67 -18.01
CA SER A 154 6.36 5.94 -17.67
C SER A 154 5.63 6.58 -16.50
N ASP A 155 6.36 7.08 -15.52
CA ASP A 155 5.81 7.75 -14.34
C ASP A 155 5.16 9.08 -14.72
N ASP A 156 5.78 9.89 -15.57
CA ASP A 156 5.18 11.13 -16.11
C ASP A 156 3.84 10.85 -16.81
N VAL A 157 3.78 9.77 -17.58
CA VAL A 157 2.55 9.35 -18.27
C VAL A 157 1.47 8.95 -17.26
N LEU A 158 1.82 8.13 -16.26
CA LEU A 158 0.88 7.70 -15.23
C LEU A 158 0.35 8.88 -14.43
N GLU A 159 1.21 9.79 -13.99
CA GLU A 159 0.84 11.00 -13.25
C GLU A 159 -0.15 11.87 -14.05
N ARG A 160 0.05 12.02 -15.35
CA ARG A 160 -0.82 12.83 -16.22
C ARG A 160 -2.15 12.15 -16.54
N LEU A 161 -2.19 10.81 -16.66
CA LEU A 161 -3.41 10.06 -16.93
C LEU A 161 -4.24 9.87 -15.65
N ARG A 162 -3.60 9.72 -14.50
CA ARG A 162 -4.24 9.71 -13.18
C ARG A 162 -4.59 11.13 -12.73
N GLY A 163 -5.33 11.24 -11.63
CA GLY A 163 -5.66 12.50 -10.98
C GLY A 163 -7.02 12.46 -10.30
N PRO A 164 -7.44 13.58 -9.69
CA PRO A 164 -8.71 13.63 -8.95
C PRO A 164 -9.90 13.24 -9.81
N VAL A 165 -10.79 12.43 -9.25
CA VAL A 165 -12.07 12.04 -9.90
C VAL A 165 -12.85 13.28 -10.29
N GLY A 166 -13.45 13.26 -11.49
CA GLY A 166 -14.20 14.37 -12.05
C GLY A 166 -13.37 15.42 -12.81
N THR A 167 -12.03 15.34 -12.77
CA THR A 167 -11.17 16.18 -13.60
C THR A 167 -11.01 15.61 -15.01
N SER A 168 -10.74 16.47 -15.99
CA SER A 168 -10.61 16.06 -17.40
C SER A 168 -9.16 16.01 -17.85
N VAL A 169 -8.90 15.15 -18.80
CA VAL A 169 -7.62 15.06 -19.53
C VAL A 169 -7.89 14.84 -21.01
N THR A 170 -7.17 15.55 -21.85
CA THR A 170 -7.22 15.36 -23.31
C THR A 170 -6.08 14.47 -23.74
N ILE A 171 -6.39 13.37 -24.42
CA ILE A 171 -5.38 12.49 -25.01
C ILE A 171 -5.50 12.49 -26.53
N THR A 172 -4.37 12.52 -27.21
CA THR A 172 -4.30 12.37 -28.66
C THR A 172 -3.99 10.92 -28.98
N ILE A 173 -4.87 10.27 -29.71
CA ILE A 173 -4.78 8.86 -30.09
C ILE A 173 -4.30 8.74 -31.55
N LEU A 174 -3.42 7.77 -31.78
CA LEU A 174 -3.09 7.25 -33.09
C LEU A 174 -3.58 5.80 -33.17
N ARG A 175 -4.59 5.57 -34.00
CA ARG A 175 -5.19 4.25 -34.25
C ARG A 175 -4.72 3.72 -35.60
N GLY A 176 -4.12 2.56 -35.58
CA GLY A 176 -3.53 1.98 -36.79
C GLY A 176 -2.37 2.85 -37.32
N LYS A 177 -2.31 3.04 -38.64
CA LYS A 177 -1.17 3.79 -39.25
C LYS A 177 -1.42 5.29 -39.36
N ASN A 178 -2.67 5.75 -39.51
CA ASN A 178 -2.95 7.12 -39.95
C ASN A 178 -4.17 7.78 -39.27
N ILE A 179 -4.95 7.10 -38.43
CA ILE A 179 -6.13 7.70 -37.83
C ILE A 179 -5.68 8.39 -36.53
N LYS A 180 -5.70 9.72 -36.58
CA LYS A 180 -5.34 10.56 -35.43
C LYS A 180 -6.55 11.37 -34.98
N PHE A 181 -6.85 11.36 -33.67
CA PHE A 181 -7.95 12.13 -33.09
C PHE A 181 -7.66 12.47 -31.64
N ASP A 182 -8.22 13.58 -31.20
CA ASP A 182 -8.20 13.98 -29.79
C ASP A 182 -9.46 13.52 -29.12
N ILE A 183 -9.34 13.10 -27.87
CA ILE A 183 -10.46 12.71 -27.04
C ILE A 183 -10.29 13.30 -25.64
N ASN A 184 -11.33 13.97 -25.17
CA ASN A 184 -11.36 14.51 -23.80
C ASN A 184 -12.09 13.51 -22.91
N LEU A 185 -11.43 13.04 -21.86
CA LEU A 185 -11.94 12.05 -20.94
C LEU A 185 -12.00 12.61 -19.53
N THR A 186 -13.08 12.34 -18.82
CA THR A 186 -13.21 12.69 -17.40
C THR A 186 -12.75 11.50 -16.56
N ARG A 187 -11.83 11.75 -15.63
CA ARG A 187 -11.33 10.73 -14.71
C ARG A 187 -12.45 10.24 -13.79
N ALA A 188 -12.53 8.94 -13.63
CA ALA A 188 -13.46 8.27 -12.72
C ALA A 188 -12.67 7.48 -11.67
N LEU A 189 -13.34 7.03 -10.62
CA LEU A 189 -12.79 6.04 -9.71
C LEU A 189 -12.65 4.70 -10.46
N ILE A 190 -11.43 4.20 -10.56
CA ILE A 190 -11.09 2.93 -11.21
C ILE A 190 -10.80 1.90 -10.14
N GLU A 191 -11.53 0.81 -10.14
CA GLU A 191 -11.26 -0.34 -9.27
C GLU A 191 -10.32 -1.32 -9.97
N VAL A 192 -9.24 -1.69 -9.30
CA VAL A 192 -8.31 -2.73 -9.78
C VAL A 192 -8.84 -4.09 -9.31
N PRO A 193 -8.98 -5.08 -10.21
CA PRO A 193 -9.35 -6.43 -9.80
C PRO A 193 -8.33 -7.00 -8.79
N THR A 194 -8.79 -7.31 -7.58
CA THR A 194 -7.94 -7.85 -6.51
C THR A 194 -7.93 -9.38 -6.47
N ILE A 195 -8.91 -10.00 -7.12
CA ILE A 195 -9.08 -11.46 -7.20
C ILE A 195 -9.39 -11.87 -8.63
N LYS A 196 -8.77 -12.98 -9.05
CA LYS A 196 -9.17 -13.76 -10.22
C LYS A 196 -9.48 -15.18 -9.78
N TYR A 197 -10.54 -15.78 -10.30
CA TYR A 197 -10.92 -17.12 -9.91
C TYR A 197 -11.55 -17.92 -11.06
N SER A 198 -11.41 -19.21 -10.99
CA SER A 198 -12.04 -20.16 -11.92
C SER A 198 -12.05 -21.57 -11.32
N MET A 199 -12.94 -22.43 -11.81
CA MET A 199 -12.77 -23.87 -11.62
C MET A 199 -11.62 -24.37 -12.50
N ILE A 200 -10.80 -25.29 -11.99
CA ILE A 200 -9.79 -25.96 -12.81
C ILE A 200 -10.51 -26.98 -13.71
N GLU A 201 -10.31 -26.84 -15.01
CA GLU A 201 -10.97 -27.64 -16.02
C GLU A 201 -10.76 -29.15 -15.78
N GLY A 202 -11.84 -29.93 -15.88
CA GLY A 202 -11.83 -31.36 -15.66
C GLY A 202 -11.68 -31.80 -14.19
N THR A 203 -11.77 -30.89 -13.23
CA THR A 203 -11.68 -31.18 -11.80
C THR A 203 -12.80 -30.53 -11.00
N SER A 204 -12.91 -30.89 -9.71
CA SER A 204 -13.75 -30.17 -8.73
C SER A 204 -12.92 -29.23 -7.85
N THR A 205 -11.82 -28.67 -8.36
CA THR A 205 -10.93 -27.79 -7.63
C THR A 205 -11.20 -26.32 -7.98
N GLY A 206 -11.53 -25.52 -6.99
CA GLY A 206 -11.59 -24.06 -7.11
C GLY A 206 -10.17 -23.48 -7.10
N TYR A 207 -9.89 -22.53 -7.97
CA TYR A 207 -8.64 -21.77 -8.01
C TYR A 207 -8.94 -20.30 -7.81
N VAL A 208 -8.31 -19.68 -6.81
CA VAL A 208 -8.39 -18.25 -6.52
C VAL A 208 -6.99 -17.66 -6.52
N ARG A 209 -6.75 -16.67 -7.36
CA ARG A 209 -5.54 -15.84 -7.27
C ARG A 209 -5.90 -14.52 -6.59
N ILE A 210 -5.29 -14.26 -5.44
CA ILE A 210 -5.36 -12.97 -4.76
C ILE A 210 -4.18 -12.13 -5.26
N ILE A 211 -4.49 -11.04 -5.98
CA ILE A 211 -3.51 -10.17 -6.60
C ILE A 211 -2.99 -9.17 -5.57
N GLN A 212 -3.88 -8.70 -4.69
CA GLN A 212 -3.58 -7.71 -3.66
C GLN A 212 -4.62 -7.75 -2.53
N PHE A 213 -4.22 -7.37 -1.32
CA PHE A 213 -5.13 -7.25 -0.17
C PHE A 213 -5.63 -5.82 -0.03
N THR A 214 -6.85 -5.55 -0.48
CA THR A 214 -7.58 -4.27 -0.41
C THR A 214 -8.86 -4.44 0.42
N PRO A 215 -9.59 -3.37 0.76
CA PRO A 215 -10.86 -3.49 1.49
C PRO A 215 -11.89 -4.44 0.84
N GLU A 216 -11.88 -4.54 -0.50
CA GLU A 216 -12.85 -5.37 -1.24
C GLU A 216 -12.42 -6.85 -1.37
N THR A 217 -11.18 -7.21 -1.02
CA THR A 217 -10.64 -8.56 -1.28
C THR A 217 -11.45 -9.65 -0.58
N ALA A 218 -11.81 -9.46 0.69
CA ALA A 218 -12.58 -10.45 1.44
C ALA A 218 -14.00 -10.68 0.88
N LYS A 219 -14.64 -9.62 0.38
CA LYS A 219 -15.95 -9.71 -0.28
C LYS A 219 -15.84 -10.42 -1.62
N ARG A 220 -14.86 -10.05 -2.45
CA ARG A 220 -14.63 -10.69 -3.76
C ARG A 220 -14.24 -12.17 -3.62
N LEU A 221 -13.51 -12.50 -2.53
CA LEU A 221 -13.26 -13.91 -2.20
C LEU A 221 -14.56 -14.65 -1.87
N GLN A 222 -15.48 -14.03 -1.12
CA GLN A 222 -16.78 -14.64 -0.85
C GLN A 222 -17.54 -14.91 -2.13
N ASP A 223 -17.58 -13.95 -3.06
CA ASP A 223 -18.23 -14.12 -4.36
C ASP A 223 -17.62 -15.30 -5.14
N ALA A 224 -16.30 -15.49 -5.05
CA ALA A 224 -15.62 -16.63 -5.66
C ALA A 224 -16.03 -17.96 -5.00
N LEU A 225 -16.04 -18.02 -3.65
CA LEU A 225 -16.44 -19.22 -2.89
C LEU A 225 -17.90 -19.59 -3.20
N ASP A 226 -18.80 -18.61 -3.23
CA ASP A 226 -20.22 -18.82 -3.56
C ASP A 226 -20.40 -19.34 -5.00
N SER A 227 -19.53 -18.91 -5.92
CA SER A 227 -19.50 -19.44 -7.30
C SER A 227 -19.02 -20.90 -7.35
N PHE A 228 -18.00 -21.25 -6.56
CA PHE A 228 -17.48 -22.61 -6.48
C PHE A 228 -18.47 -23.57 -5.81
N GLU A 229 -19.22 -23.10 -4.80
CA GLU A 229 -20.25 -23.88 -4.13
C GLU A 229 -21.33 -24.34 -5.12
N LYS A 230 -21.76 -23.45 -6.03
CA LYS A 230 -22.70 -23.79 -7.12
C LYS A 230 -22.14 -24.87 -8.07
N SER A 231 -20.82 -25.00 -8.12
CA SER A 231 -20.12 -25.99 -8.95
C SER A 231 -19.74 -27.26 -8.16
N ASN A 232 -20.15 -27.36 -6.88
CA ASN A 232 -19.85 -28.50 -5.98
C ASN A 232 -18.34 -28.76 -5.87
N TYR A 233 -17.54 -27.72 -5.64
CA TYR A 233 -16.10 -27.88 -5.44
C TYR A 233 -15.80 -28.70 -4.17
N ASN A 234 -14.67 -29.41 -4.18
CA ASN A 234 -14.23 -30.24 -3.06
C ASN A 234 -12.76 -30.01 -2.64
N SER A 235 -12.11 -29.04 -3.27
CA SER A 235 -10.75 -28.62 -2.95
C SER A 235 -10.52 -27.18 -3.43
N LEU A 236 -9.59 -26.44 -2.78
CA LEU A 236 -9.31 -25.05 -3.07
C LEU A 236 -7.80 -24.79 -3.19
N ILE A 237 -7.42 -24.07 -4.22
CA ILE A 237 -6.07 -23.51 -4.36
C ILE A 237 -6.16 -22.00 -4.20
N ILE A 238 -5.43 -21.44 -3.23
CA ILE A 238 -5.26 -20.00 -3.04
C ILE A 238 -3.87 -19.63 -3.53
N ASP A 239 -3.78 -18.82 -4.56
CA ASP A 239 -2.52 -18.39 -5.16
C ASP A 239 -2.22 -16.94 -4.76
N VAL A 240 -1.15 -16.75 -3.97
CA VAL A 240 -0.61 -15.44 -3.58
C VAL A 240 0.81 -15.24 -4.09
N ARG A 241 1.22 -15.95 -5.15
CA ARG A 241 2.50 -15.74 -5.81
C ARG A 241 2.55 -14.37 -6.46
N ASP A 242 3.70 -13.69 -6.36
CA ASP A 242 3.91 -12.30 -6.80
C ASP A 242 2.94 -11.29 -6.16
N ASN A 243 2.33 -11.62 -5.02
CA ASN A 243 1.46 -10.72 -4.27
C ASN A 243 2.27 -10.06 -3.15
N PRO A 244 2.61 -8.74 -3.24
CA PRO A 244 3.41 -8.05 -2.24
C PRO A 244 2.65 -7.77 -0.93
N GLY A 245 1.38 -8.18 -0.84
CA GLY A 245 0.54 -7.99 0.34
C GLY A 245 -0.55 -6.95 0.15
N GLY A 246 -0.60 -5.97 1.04
CA GLY A 246 -1.62 -4.93 1.14
C GLY A 246 -2.08 -4.76 2.57
N LEU A 247 -3.36 -4.46 2.77
CA LEU A 247 -3.92 -4.19 4.10
C LEU A 247 -3.93 -5.44 4.99
N MET A 248 -3.31 -5.33 6.18
CA MET A 248 -3.32 -6.38 7.19
C MET A 248 -4.76 -6.78 7.59
N VAL A 249 -5.65 -5.80 7.75
CA VAL A 249 -7.06 -6.04 8.09
C VAL A 249 -7.74 -6.89 7.04
N SER A 250 -7.45 -6.64 5.76
CA SER A 250 -7.98 -7.45 4.66
C SER A 250 -7.47 -8.91 4.70
N ALA A 251 -6.18 -9.12 5.03
CA ALA A 251 -5.66 -10.47 5.23
C ALA A 251 -6.34 -11.20 6.39
N VAL A 252 -6.61 -10.48 7.49
CA VAL A 252 -7.38 -11.01 8.63
C VAL A 252 -8.79 -11.41 8.19
N GLU A 253 -9.50 -10.54 7.47
CA GLU A 253 -10.86 -10.82 7.00
C GLU A 253 -10.91 -11.99 5.99
N VAL A 254 -9.88 -12.14 5.18
CA VAL A 254 -9.72 -13.29 4.26
C VAL A 254 -9.46 -14.58 5.06
N ALA A 255 -8.52 -14.55 6.02
CA ALA A 255 -8.20 -15.70 6.86
C ALA A 255 -9.41 -16.15 7.72
N ASP A 256 -10.18 -15.19 8.22
CA ASP A 256 -11.37 -15.39 9.07
C ASP A 256 -12.50 -16.17 8.33
N LYS A 257 -12.43 -16.30 7.00
CA LYS A 257 -13.34 -17.15 6.21
C LYS A 257 -13.00 -18.64 6.29
N PHE A 258 -11.79 -18.98 6.69
CA PHE A 258 -11.26 -20.34 6.71
C PHE A 258 -11.00 -20.87 8.12
N ILE A 259 -10.74 -19.97 9.07
CA ILE A 259 -10.35 -20.29 10.45
C ILE A 259 -11.52 -19.97 11.36
N ASP A 260 -11.93 -20.89 12.20
CA ASP A 260 -13.07 -20.74 13.10
C ASP A 260 -12.70 -20.30 14.52
N GLU A 261 -11.46 -20.54 14.95
CA GLU A 261 -10.97 -20.12 16.29
C GLU A 261 -9.46 -19.94 16.33
N GLY A 262 -8.98 -19.17 17.26
CA GLY A 262 -7.55 -18.95 17.47
C GLY A 262 -7.04 -17.64 16.90
N PRO A 263 -5.75 -17.34 17.12
CA PRO A 263 -5.12 -16.12 16.66
C PRO A 263 -4.81 -16.20 15.15
N ILE A 264 -5.10 -15.12 14.41
CA ILE A 264 -4.71 -14.97 13.00
C ILE A 264 -3.38 -14.21 12.92
N VAL A 265 -3.28 -13.06 13.60
CA VAL A 265 -2.07 -12.23 13.64
C VAL A 265 -2.04 -11.37 14.89
N SER A 266 -0.85 -11.07 15.39
CA SER A 266 -0.66 -10.11 16.46
C SER A 266 0.38 -9.05 16.09
N THR A 267 0.19 -7.83 16.59
CA THR A 267 1.17 -6.75 16.50
C THR A 267 1.78 -6.48 17.86
N LYS A 268 3.08 -6.18 17.90
CA LYS A 268 3.79 -5.76 19.10
C LYS A 268 4.46 -4.42 18.86
N SER A 269 4.22 -3.48 19.77
CA SER A 269 4.86 -2.18 19.81
C SER A 269 5.71 -2.02 21.07
N ARG A 270 6.64 -1.07 21.05
CA ARG A 270 7.33 -0.62 22.26
C ARG A 270 6.36 0.02 23.27
N LEU A 271 5.22 0.49 22.80
CA LEU A 271 4.14 1.02 23.62
C LEU A 271 3.06 -0.08 23.79
N PRO A 272 2.94 -0.72 24.97
CA PRO A 272 2.07 -1.89 25.14
C PRO A 272 0.61 -1.66 24.79
N TYR A 273 0.11 -0.43 24.88
CA TYR A 273 -1.27 -0.09 24.53
C TYR A 273 -1.54 -0.07 23.02
N GLU A 274 -0.48 -0.12 22.20
CA GLU A 274 -0.58 -0.25 20.74
C GLU A 274 -0.54 -1.72 20.28
N ASN A 275 -0.32 -2.66 21.20
CA ASN A 275 -0.35 -4.07 20.86
C ASN A 275 -1.77 -4.49 20.49
N SER A 276 -1.88 -5.26 19.42
CA SER A 276 -3.17 -5.79 18.95
C SER A 276 -3.07 -7.27 18.67
N MET A 277 -4.18 -7.98 18.86
CA MET A 277 -4.34 -9.38 18.50
C MET A 277 -5.64 -9.53 17.71
N TYR A 278 -5.54 -10.10 16.53
CA TYR A 278 -6.67 -10.42 15.68
C TYR A 278 -6.93 -11.91 15.76
N THR A 279 -8.15 -12.27 16.13
CA THR A 279 -8.58 -13.67 16.34
C THR A 279 -9.70 -14.01 15.37
N ALA A 280 -9.75 -15.26 14.97
CA ALA A 280 -10.80 -15.80 14.13
C ALA A 280 -12.18 -15.71 14.81
N THR A 281 -13.21 -15.55 14.01
CA THR A 281 -14.59 -15.37 14.43
C THR A 281 -15.46 -16.47 13.83
N PRO A 282 -15.93 -17.47 14.59
CA PRO A 282 -16.66 -18.63 14.05
C PRO A 282 -17.85 -18.29 13.14
N LYS A 283 -18.50 -17.13 13.39
CA LYS A 283 -19.63 -16.67 12.55
C LYS A 283 -19.24 -16.18 11.17
N LYS A 284 -17.95 -15.92 10.93
CA LYS A 284 -17.43 -15.44 9.65
C LYS A 284 -16.79 -16.55 8.82
N THR A 285 -16.55 -17.72 9.44
CA THR A 285 -16.07 -18.90 8.72
C THR A 285 -17.16 -19.37 7.77
N THR A 286 -16.88 -19.29 6.48
CA THR A 286 -17.84 -19.58 5.42
C THR A 286 -17.47 -20.84 4.63
N MET A 287 -16.26 -21.33 4.79
CA MET A 287 -15.80 -22.53 4.11
C MET A 287 -16.08 -23.79 4.90
N PRO A 288 -16.55 -24.90 4.29
CA PRO A 288 -16.68 -26.20 4.95
C PRO A 288 -15.32 -26.70 5.48
N LYS A 289 -15.30 -27.21 6.73
CA LYS A 289 -14.07 -27.64 7.42
C LYS A 289 -13.31 -28.77 6.72
N ASP A 290 -13.97 -29.55 5.87
CA ASP A 290 -13.40 -30.78 5.27
C ASP A 290 -12.83 -30.55 3.85
N ILE A 291 -12.87 -29.33 3.33
CA ILE A 291 -12.30 -29.03 2.02
C ILE A 291 -10.80 -28.75 2.16
N PRO A 292 -9.93 -29.57 1.53
CA PRO A 292 -8.50 -29.32 1.54
C PRO A 292 -8.14 -28.03 0.82
N ILE A 293 -7.24 -27.24 1.44
CA ILE A 293 -6.74 -25.97 0.92
C ILE A 293 -5.24 -26.10 0.64
N VAL A 294 -4.81 -25.62 -0.50
CA VAL A 294 -3.39 -25.42 -0.83
C VAL A 294 -3.14 -23.93 -1.05
N VAL A 295 -2.15 -23.38 -0.36
CA VAL A 295 -1.70 -21.98 -0.57
C VAL A 295 -0.40 -22.00 -1.36
N LEU A 296 -0.41 -21.37 -2.54
CA LEU A 296 0.78 -21.17 -3.37
C LEU A 296 1.44 -19.85 -3.03
N ILE A 297 2.70 -19.93 -2.63
CA ILE A 297 3.56 -18.79 -2.29
C ILE A 297 4.86 -18.84 -3.10
N ASP A 298 5.50 -17.68 -3.25
CA ASP A 298 6.85 -17.57 -3.82
C ASP A 298 7.63 -16.40 -3.17
N LYS A 299 8.78 -16.06 -3.73
CA LYS A 299 9.62 -14.94 -3.24
C LYS A 299 8.97 -13.56 -3.39
N GLY A 300 7.95 -13.44 -4.22
CA GLY A 300 7.15 -12.21 -4.39
C GLY A 300 5.99 -12.11 -3.41
N SER A 301 5.71 -13.18 -2.65
CA SER A 301 4.67 -13.18 -1.61
C SER A 301 5.22 -12.51 -0.35
N ALA A 302 4.61 -11.39 0.09
CA ALA A 302 5.09 -10.63 1.23
C ALA A 302 3.94 -10.09 2.11
N SER A 303 4.26 -9.65 3.34
CA SER A 303 3.35 -8.93 4.23
C SER A 303 2.00 -9.66 4.44
N ALA A 304 0.87 -9.10 4.00
CA ALA A 304 -0.48 -9.69 4.13
C ALA A 304 -0.58 -11.11 3.52
N SER A 305 0.18 -11.40 2.46
CA SER A 305 0.27 -12.75 1.88
C SER A 305 0.91 -13.76 2.83
N GLU A 306 1.95 -13.33 3.57
CA GLU A 306 2.60 -14.16 4.58
C GLU A 306 1.70 -14.37 5.81
N ILE A 307 0.93 -13.34 6.20
CA ILE A 307 -0.07 -13.45 7.27
C ILE A 307 -1.10 -14.52 6.92
N LEU A 308 -1.68 -14.45 5.72
CA LEU A 308 -2.67 -15.44 5.27
C LEU A 308 -2.07 -16.85 5.23
N ALA A 309 -0.89 -17.01 4.59
CA ALA A 309 -0.25 -18.31 4.45
C ALA A 309 0.14 -18.90 5.81
N GLY A 310 0.67 -18.09 6.73
CA GLY A 310 1.02 -18.50 8.09
C GLY A 310 -0.21 -18.90 8.90
N ALA A 311 -1.25 -18.08 8.91
CA ALA A 311 -2.48 -18.35 9.67
C ALA A 311 -3.21 -19.62 9.20
N LEU A 312 -3.15 -19.96 7.91
CA LEU A 312 -3.76 -21.19 7.37
C LEU A 312 -2.90 -22.42 7.57
N LYS A 313 -1.59 -22.24 7.76
CA LYS A 313 -0.65 -23.34 8.00
C LYS A 313 -0.64 -23.80 9.45
N ASP A 314 -0.66 -22.87 10.42
CA ASP A 314 -0.52 -23.12 11.86
C ASP A 314 -1.85 -23.54 12.52
#